data_3c5b6fa162434fa7d40aa9207fb8b878
#
_entry.id   3c5b6fa162434fa7d40aa9207fb8b878
#
_cell.length_a   1.000
_cell.length_b   1.000
_cell.length_c   1.000
_cell.angle_alpha   90.00
_cell.angle_beta   90.00
_cell.angle_gamma   90.00
#
_symmetry.space_group_name_H-M   'P 1'
#
loop_
_entity.id
_entity.type
_entity.pdbx_description
1 polymer ?
#
loop_
_entity_poly.entity_id
_entity_poly.type
_entity_poly.pdbx_seq_one_letter_code
_entity_poly.pdbx_strand_id
1 'polypeptide(L)'
;MTKPKETERGFKEDEYYGWRCAENMVDRYLAGCMAAYSYDSVFNDFKSQGSYGYILEHVPQDLGLAYLQNVQENNVKFNHKIRKYLVNDIYGNPSKPLQLTELGINMSPTTARYIKVLSDLTTLFGSLDGMNIVEIGAGYGGLSLVISKEYEFANYYDIDLYEPGKLAERYCQKAHKMSNFHVLTPEQLHQLDNIEIDLVISNYAFSECNYETQDVYIEKILSKAKRGYITHNNSEERRNRTKSMIQDYSNFKVFDHDLCKKKHPIFTWGSVE
;
A
#
# COMPACT_ATOMS: atom_id res chain seq x y z
N MET A 1 26.38 -16.63 -4.86
CA MET A 1 26.57 -15.34 -5.56
C MET A 1 26.34 -14.23 -4.54
N THR A 2 27.39 -13.44 -4.30
CA THR A 2 27.38 -12.34 -3.34
C THR A 2 26.41 -11.24 -3.79
N LYS A 3 25.55 -10.79 -2.86
CA LYS A 3 24.69 -9.61 -3.07
C LYS A 3 25.55 -8.43 -3.52
N PRO A 4 25.14 -7.66 -4.54
CA PRO A 4 25.86 -6.45 -4.92
C PRO A 4 25.83 -5.47 -3.74
N LYS A 5 26.99 -4.94 -3.36
CA LYS A 5 27.11 -3.83 -2.43
C LYS A 5 26.38 -2.61 -3.01
N GLU A 6 25.71 -1.86 -2.11
CA GLU A 6 25.17 -0.53 -2.36
C GLU A 6 26.07 0.31 -3.25
N THR A 7 25.67 0.46 -4.49
CA THR A 7 26.20 1.48 -5.38
C THR A 7 25.03 2.06 -6.14
N GLU A 8 24.96 3.39 -6.20
CA GLU A 8 24.13 4.18 -7.11
C GLU A 8 24.39 3.77 -8.59
N ARG A 9 24.10 2.57 -8.94
CA ARG A 9 24.20 2.10 -10.32
C ARG A 9 22.84 2.28 -10.96
N GLY A 10 22.73 3.29 -11.81
CA GLY A 10 21.67 3.34 -12.79
C GLY A 10 21.66 2.04 -13.58
N PHE A 11 20.57 1.29 -13.50
CA PHE A 11 20.37 0.11 -14.33
C PHE A 11 20.24 0.54 -15.79
N LYS A 12 20.81 -0.23 -16.72
CA LYS A 12 20.62 0.01 -18.14
C LYS A 12 19.32 -0.61 -18.62
N GLU A 13 18.70 -0.03 -19.64
CA GLU A 13 17.41 -0.50 -20.15
C GLU A 13 17.46 -1.93 -20.69
N ASP A 14 18.59 -2.36 -21.24
CA ASP A 14 18.87 -3.73 -21.69
C ASP A 14 18.97 -4.72 -20.52
N GLU A 15 19.44 -4.30 -19.34
CA GLU A 15 19.44 -5.11 -18.12
C GLU A 15 18.01 -5.44 -17.67
N TYR A 16 17.06 -4.50 -17.83
CA TYR A 16 15.65 -4.73 -17.51
C TYR A 16 15.03 -5.91 -18.28
N TYR A 17 15.34 -6.06 -19.57
CA TYR A 17 14.86 -7.20 -20.36
C TYR A 17 15.50 -8.53 -19.96
N GLY A 18 16.73 -8.51 -19.46
CA GLY A 18 17.41 -9.69 -18.90
C GLY A 18 16.74 -10.22 -17.63
N TRP A 19 16.13 -9.37 -16.81
CA TRP A 19 15.46 -9.77 -15.57
C TRP A 19 14.17 -10.54 -15.77
N ARG A 20 13.55 -10.48 -16.94
CA ARG A 20 12.43 -11.36 -17.28
C ARG A 20 12.78 -12.84 -17.17
N CYS A 21 14.06 -13.15 -17.13
CA CYS A 21 14.60 -14.50 -16.96
C CYS A 21 15.03 -14.81 -15.50
N ALA A 22 14.84 -13.89 -14.53
CA ALA A 22 15.16 -14.13 -13.12
C ALA A 22 14.37 -15.32 -12.58
N GLU A 23 15.00 -16.17 -11.77
CA GLU A 23 14.47 -17.47 -11.37
C GLU A 23 13.30 -17.34 -10.40
N ASN A 24 13.25 -16.28 -9.55
CA ASN A 24 12.18 -16.08 -8.61
C ASN A 24 11.40 -14.79 -8.85
N MET A 25 10.15 -14.78 -8.43
CA MET A 25 9.21 -13.68 -8.69
C MET A 25 9.53 -12.43 -7.86
N VAL A 26 10.13 -12.60 -6.68
CA VAL A 26 10.50 -11.48 -5.80
C VAL A 26 11.62 -10.69 -6.45
N ASP A 27 12.67 -11.35 -6.95
CA ASP A 27 13.78 -10.68 -7.62
C ASP A 27 13.30 -9.92 -8.86
N ARG A 28 12.36 -10.50 -9.62
CA ARG A 28 11.73 -9.81 -10.76
C ARG A 28 10.95 -8.58 -10.36
N TYR A 29 10.25 -8.65 -9.24
CA TYR A 29 9.50 -7.52 -8.70
C TYR A 29 10.43 -6.38 -8.29
N LEU A 30 11.45 -6.67 -7.49
CA LEU A 30 12.43 -5.68 -7.05
C LEU A 30 13.14 -5.03 -8.23
N ALA A 31 13.58 -5.85 -9.18
CA ALA A 31 14.18 -5.36 -10.41
C ALA A 31 13.24 -4.48 -11.25
N GLY A 32 11.97 -4.87 -11.34
CA GLY A 32 10.93 -4.08 -12.00
C GLY A 32 10.69 -2.71 -11.32
N CYS A 33 10.72 -2.67 -9.99
CA CYS A 33 10.63 -1.42 -9.24
C CYS A 33 11.80 -0.48 -9.55
N MET A 34 13.03 -1.00 -9.56
CA MET A 34 14.21 -0.20 -9.90
C MET A 34 14.22 0.27 -11.35
N ALA A 35 13.76 -0.55 -12.29
CA ALA A 35 13.62 -0.13 -13.67
C ALA A 35 12.57 0.99 -13.81
N ALA A 36 11.43 0.85 -13.15
CA ALA A 36 10.41 1.90 -13.11
C ALA A 36 10.91 3.17 -12.40
N TYR A 37 11.77 3.04 -11.38
CA TYR A 37 12.42 4.19 -10.78
C TYR A 37 13.39 4.87 -11.75
N SER A 38 14.13 4.12 -12.57
CA SER A 38 15.24 4.64 -13.37
C SER A 38 14.80 5.17 -14.74
N TYR A 39 13.81 4.53 -15.39
CA TYR A 39 13.44 4.81 -16.79
C TYR A 39 12.02 5.29 -16.94
N ASP A 40 11.82 6.41 -17.68
CA ASP A 40 10.47 6.98 -17.91
C ASP A 40 9.57 6.03 -18.71
N SER A 41 10.12 5.30 -19.69
CA SER A 41 9.36 4.32 -20.48
C SER A 41 8.78 3.21 -19.60
N VAL A 42 9.60 2.70 -18.66
CA VAL A 42 9.15 1.66 -17.70
C VAL A 42 8.20 2.25 -16.66
N PHE A 43 8.47 3.46 -16.16
CA PHE A 43 7.60 4.15 -15.19
C PHE A 43 6.20 4.39 -15.73
N ASN A 44 6.08 4.71 -17.01
CA ASN A 44 4.77 4.93 -17.63
C ASN A 44 3.96 3.63 -17.84
N ASP A 45 4.58 2.45 -17.70
CA ASP A 45 3.97 1.15 -18.01
C ASP A 45 4.12 0.09 -16.89
N PHE A 46 4.70 0.43 -15.74
CA PHE A 46 5.09 -0.57 -14.73
C PHE A 46 3.93 -1.40 -14.18
N LYS A 47 2.72 -0.84 -14.07
CA LYS A 47 1.54 -1.54 -13.54
C LYS A 47 1.05 -2.64 -14.51
N SER A 48 1.37 -2.54 -15.79
CA SER A 48 1.07 -3.58 -16.79
C SER A 48 2.15 -4.66 -16.90
N GLN A 49 3.35 -4.44 -16.32
CA GLN A 49 4.45 -5.38 -16.38
C GLN A 49 4.17 -6.64 -15.56
N GLY A 50 4.52 -7.82 -16.13
CA GLY A 50 4.08 -9.12 -15.60
C GLY A 50 4.43 -9.38 -14.14
N SER A 51 5.67 -9.13 -13.70
CA SER A 51 6.09 -9.36 -12.32
C SER A 51 5.45 -8.37 -11.35
N TYR A 52 5.38 -7.10 -11.73
CA TYR A 52 4.76 -6.06 -10.92
C TYR A 52 3.24 -6.25 -10.82
N GLY A 53 2.59 -6.46 -11.97
CA GLY A 53 1.15 -6.69 -12.05
C GLY A 53 0.71 -7.93 -11.27
N TYR A 54 1.52 -8.96 -11.20
CA TYR A 54 1.20 -10.17 -10.43
C TYR A 54 1.24 -9.93 -8.92
N ILE A 55 2.13 -9.09 -8.43
CA ILE A 55 2.29 -8.84 -6.98
C ILE A 55 1.35 -7.74 -6.48
N LEU A 56 1.22 -6.63 -7.20
CA LEU A 56 0.50 -5.44 -6.72
C LEU A 56 -0.76 -5.08 -7.52
N GLU A 57 -0.82 -5.38 -8.81
CA GLU A 57 -1.95 -5.03 -9.69
C GLU A 57 -2.79 -6.28 -10.05
N HIS A 58 -2.94 -7.21 -9.10
CA HIS A 58 -3.65 -8.48 -9.30
C HIS A 58 -5.12 -8.47 -8.86
N VAL A 59 -5.65 -7.35 -8.41
CA VAL A 59 -7.06 -7.23 -8.03
C VAL A 59 -7.95 -7.50 -9.26
N PRO A 60 -8.83 -8.51 -9.23
CA PRO A 60 -9.72 -8.78 -10.36
C PRO A 60 -10.82 -7.72 -10.48
N GLN A 61 -11.37 -7.57 -11.67
CA GLN A 61 -12.36 -6.53 -11.97
C GLN A 61 -13.65 -6.67 -11.13
N ASP A 62 -14.13 -7.90 -10.93
CA ASP A 62 -15.32 -8.17 -10.10
C ASP A 62 -15.12 -7.72 -8.64
N LEU A 63 -13.94 -7.96 -8.09
CA LEU A 63 -13.60 -7.48 -6.75
C LEU A 63 -13.45 -5.96 -6.71
N GLY A 64 -12.85 -5.35 -7.74
CA GLY A 64 -12.78 -3.89 -7.86
C GLY A 64 -14.15 -3.23 -7.87
N LEU A 65 -15.11 -3.79 -8.61
CA LEU A 65 -16.50 -3.33 -8.60
C LEU A 65 -17.16 -3.50 -7.23
N ALA A 66 -16.94 -4.63 -6.56
CA ALA A 66 -17.46 -4.87 -5.21
C ALA A 66 -16.91 -3.86 -4.19
N TYR A 67 -15.64 -3.45 -4.31
CA TYR A 67 -15.07 -2.37 -3.49
C TYR A 67 -15.81 -1.04 -3.69
N LEU A 68 -16.05 -0.64 -4.94
CA LEU A 68 -16.78 0.60 -5.22
C LEU A 68 -18.23 0.54 -4.73
N GLN A 69 -18.91 -0.60 -4.90
CA GLN A 69 -20.25 -0.81 -4.38
C GLN A 69 -20.28 -0.67 -2.85
N ASN A 70 -19.33 -1.30 -2.15
CA ASN A 70 -19.22 -1.18 -0.69
C ASN A 70 -19.01 0.27 -0.24
N VAL A 71 -18.16 1.03 -0.97
CA VAL A 71 -17.97 2.47 -0.71
C VAL A 71 -19.27 3.25 -0.92
N GLN A 72 -20.02 2.93 -1.96
CA GLN A 72 -21.30 3.58 -2.24
C GLN A 72 -22.32 3.33 -1.13
N GLU A 73 -22.38 2.12 -0.59
CA GLU A 73 -23.30 1.74 0.47
C GLU A 73 -22.95 2.34 1.83
N ASN A 74 -21.66 2.39 2.16
CA ASN A 74 -21.18 2.75 3.49
C ASN A 74 -20.67 4.19 3.59
N ASN A 75 -20.26 4.82 2.48
CA ASN A 75 -19.66 6.15 2.50
C ASN A 75 -19.83 6.90 1.17
N VAL A 76 -21.07 7.20 0.86
CA VAL A 76 -21.53 7.81 -0.42
C VAL A 76 -20.72 9.06 -0.84
N LYS A 77 -20.19 9.82 0.12
CA LYS A 77 -19.39 11.02 -0.18
C LYS A 77 -18.18 10.76 -1.05
N PHE A 78 -17.55 9.57 -0.94
CA PHE A 78 -16.39 9.24 -1.76
C PHE A 78 -16.79 8.85 -3.19
N ASN A 79 -17.96 8.27 -3.34
CA ASN A 79 -18.48 7.92 -4.67
C ASN A 79 -18.69 9.15 -5.55
N HIS A 80 -19.20 10.25 -5.00
CA HIS A 80 -19.37 11.52 -5.72
C HIS A 80 -18.05 12.16 -6.14
N LYS A 81 -16.95 11.80 -5.48
CA LYS A 81 -15.61 12.35 -5.73
C LYS A 81 -14.69 11.40 -6.49
N ILE A 82 -15.20 10.30 -7.02
CA ILE A 82 -14.44 9.20 -7.59
C ILE A 82 -13.39 9.64 -8.62
N ARG A 83 -13.72 10.68 -9.42
CA ARG A 83 -12.82 11.19 -10.47
C ARG A 83 -11.49 11.72 -9.94
N LYS A 84 -11.45 12.26 -8.70
CA LYS A 84 -10.21 12.81 -8.17
C LYS A 84 -9.19 11.75 -7.80
N TYR A 85 -9.64 10.50 -7.59
CA TYR A 85 -8.76 9.37 -7.29
C TYR A 85 -8.11 8.76 -8.53
N LEU A 86 -8.59 9.11 -9.74
CA LEU A 86 -7.97 8.67 -11.00
C LEU A 86 -6.54 9.18 -11.17
N VAL A 87 -6.12 10.13 -10.36
CA VAL A 87 -4.71 10.53 -10.29
C VAL A 87 -3.78 9.34 -10.02
N ASN A 88 -4.28 8.31 -9.32
CA ASN A 88 -3.54 7.07 -9.08
C ASN A 88 -3.36 6.22 -10.35
N ASP A 89 -4.05 6.50 -11.44
CA ASP A 89 -3.96 5.74 -12.68
C ASP A 89 -3.27 6.52 -13.82
N ILE A 90 -2.77 7.74 -13.54
CA ILE A 90 -2.08 8.58 -14.56
C ILE A 90 -0.79 7.91 -15.05
N TYR A 91 -0.06 7.25 -14.15
CA TYR A 91 1.19 6.54 -14.46
C TYR A 91 1.06 5.04 -14.27
N GLY A 92 1.89 4.31 -14.96
CA GLY A 92 2.02 2.87 -14.83
C GLY A 92 1.11 2.03 -15.72
N ASN A 93 0.14 2.64 -16.43
CA ASN A 93 -0.71 1.98 -17.43
C ASN A 93 -1.36 0.67 -16.92
N PRO A 94 -2.34 0.71 -15.99
CA PRO A 94 -2.98 -0.50 -15.47
C PRO A 94 -3.61 -1.35 -16.58
N SER A 95 -3.31 -2.65 -16.63
CA SER A 95 -3.64 -3.53 -17.76
C SER A 95 -5.10 -3.93 -17.89
N LYS A 96 -5.90 -3.84 -16.82
CA LYS A 96 -7.30 -4.32 -16.78
C LYS A 96 -8.19 -3.34 -16.02
N PRO A 97 -8.39 -2.11 -16.52
CA PRO A 97 -9.21 -1.14 -15.82
C PRO A 97 -10.70 -1.55 -15.80
N LEU A 98 -11.39 -1.15 -14.74
CA LEU A 98 -12.83 -1.14 -14.65
C LEU A 98 -13.39 -0.11 -15.64
N GLN A 99 -14.35 -0.50 -16.44
CA GLN A 99 -15.09 0.41 -17.32
C GLN A 99 -16.34 0.91 -16.59
N LEU A 100 -16.28 2.09 -16.01
CA LEU A 100 -17.41 2.72 -15.33
C LEU A 100 -18.18 3.57 -16.34
N THR A 101 -18.97 2.89 -17.19
CA THR A 101 -19.63 3.48 -18.37
C THR A 101 -20.57 4.64 -18.02
N GLU A 102 -21.32 4.54 -16.93
CA GLU A 102 -22.23 5.60 -16.46
C GLU A 102 -21.47 6.90 -16.12
N LEU A 103 -20.21 6.77 -15.71
CA LEU A 103 -19.35 7.89 -15.38
C LEU A 103 -18.43 8.29 -16.54
N GLY A 104 -18.33 7.48 -17.58
CA GLY A 104 -17.41 7.69 -18.69
C GLY A 104 -15.94 7.68 -18.27
N ILE A 105 -15.55 6.80 -17.33
CA ILE A 105 -14.18 6.70 -16.82
C ILE A 105 -13.70 5.24 -16.78
N ASN A 106 -12.38 5.09 -16.87
CA ASN A 106 -11.68 3.85 -16.57
C ASN A 106 -10.91 4.00 -15.27
N MET A 107 -10.86 2.96 -14.43
CA MET A 107 -10.19 2.95 -13.14
C MET A 107 -9.52 1.60 -12.89
N SER A 108 -8.30 1.60 -12.40
CA SER A 108 -7.66 0.36 -11.91
C SER A 108 -8.47 -0.27 -10.76
N PRO A 109 -8.66 -1.59 -10.75
CA PRO A 109 -9.24 -2.28 -9.58
C PRO A 109 -8.44 -2.05 -8.30
N THR A 110 -7.13 -1.83 -8.39
CA THR A 110 -6.27 -1.46 -7.25
C THR A 110 -6.62 -0.06 -6.72
N THR A 111 -6.91 0.90 -7.59
CA THR A 111 -7.40 2.22 -7.18
C THR A 111 -8.75 2.11 -6.47
N ALA A 112 -9.66 1.27 -6.95
CA ALA A 112 -10.92 0.99 -6.25
C ALA A 112 -10.70 0.41 -4.84
N ARG A 113 -9.72 -0.49 -4.67
CA ARG A 113 -9.29 -0.99 -3.35
C ARG A 113 -8.79 0.14 -2.46
N TYR A 114 -7.96 1.04 -2.95
CA TYR A 114 -7.46 2.17 -2.16
C TYR A 114 -8.58 3.13 -1.73
N ILE A 115 -9.57 3.37 -2.58
CA ILE A 115 -10.76 4.15 -2.21
C ILE A 115 -11.55 3.45 -1.09
N LYS A 116 -11.68 2.13 -1.16
CA LYS A 116 -12.32 1.33 -0.09
C LYS A 116 -11.54 1.42 1.23
N VAL A 117 -10.22 1.30 1.20
CA VAL A 117 -9.38 1.47 2.41
C VAL A 117 -9.54 2.89 2.97
N LEU A 118 -9.49 3.93 2.13
CA LEU A 118 -9.75 5.31 2.55
C LEU A 118 -11.14 5.46 3.22
N SER A 119 -12.17 4.83 2.66
CA SER A 119 -13.52 4.81 3.24
C SER A 119 -13.53 4.17 4.63
N ASP A 120 -12.86 3.03 4.80
CA ASP A 120 -12.74 2.35 6.09
C ASP A 120 -12.01 3.23 7.11
N LEU A 121 -10.85 3.76 6.73
CA LEU A 121 -10.05 4.61 7.62
C LEU A 121 -10.87 5.82 8.11
N THR A 122 -11.62 6.44 7.20
CA THR A 122 -12.49 7.57 7.57
C THR A 122 -13.62 7.16 8.49
N THR A 123 -14.22 5.99 8.25
CA THR A 123 -15.31 5.47 9.10
C THR A 123 -14.81 5.09 10.49
N LEU A 124 -13.62 4.49 10.57
CA LEU A 124 -13.04 4.00 11.83
C LEU A 124 -12.40 5.13 12.67
N PHE A 125 -11.77 6.09 12.03
CA PHE A 125 -10.86 7.03 12.68
C PHE A 125 -11.21 8.51 12.47
N GLY A 126 -12.22 8.80 11.65
CA GLY A 126 -12.61 10.17 11.32
C GLY A 126 -11.66 10.87 10.36
N SER A 127 -11.31 12.14 10.64
CA SER A 127 -10.34 12.89 9.85
C SER A 127 -8.94 12.36 10.07
N LEU A 128 -8.15 12.30 8.98
CA LEU A 128 -6.72 11.97 9.02
C LEU A 128 -5.85 13.24 8.92
N ASP A 129 -6.45 14.44 8.96
CA ASP A 129 -5.73 15.70 8.89
C ASP A 129 -4.74 15.83 10.05
N GLY A 130 -3.53 16.28 9.75
CA GLY A 130 -2.46 16.49 10.72
C GLY A 130 -1.82 15.24 11.31
N MET A 131 -2.24 14.02 10.89
CA MET A 131 -1.69 12.77 11.40
C MET A 131 -0.30 12.47 10.84
N ASN A 132 0.56 11.87 11.66
CA ASN A 132 1.71 11.10 11.20
C ASN A 132 1.25 9.67 10.93
N ILE A 133 1.27 9.26 9.67
CA ILE A 133 0.83 7.95 9.18
C ILE A 133 2.06 7.12 8.84
N VAL A 134 2.08 5.87 9.28
CA VAL A 134 3.08 4.87 8.88
C VAL A 134 2.38 3.78 8.10
N GLU A 135 2.82 3.49 6.88
CA GLU A 135 2.37 2.32 6.10
C GLU A 135 3.49 1.30 5.98
N ILE A 136 3.22 0.05 6.35
CA ILE A 136 4.14 -1.07 6.16
C ILE A 136 3.80 -1.72 4.82
N GLY A 137 4.69 -1.56 3.84
CA GLY A 137 4.56 -2.10 2.51
C GLY A 137 3.63 -1.28 1.61
N ALA A 138 3.93 0.00 1.39
CA ALA A 138 3.10 0.88 0.54
C ALA A 138 3.20 0.56 -0.96
N GLY A 139 4.16 -0.29 -1.37
CA GLY A 139 4.38 -0.64 -2.76
C GLY A 139 4.84 0.57 -3.60
N TYR A 140 3.97 1.11 -4.45
CA TYR A 140 4.30 2.33 -5.20
C TYR A 140 3.73 3.62 -4.57
N GLY A 141 3.21 3.54 -3.35
CA GLY A 141 2.66 4.70 -2.64
C GLY A 141 1.25 5.12 -3.07
N GLY A 142 0.52 4.26 -3.78
CA GLY A 142 -0.80 4.61 -4.33
C GLY A 142 -1.86 4.94 -3.28
N LEU A 143 -1.84 4.28 -2.12
CA LEU A 143 -2.78 4.57 -1.03
C LEU A 143 -2.51 5.96 -0.45
N SER A 144 -1.25 6.33 -0.20
CA SER A 144 -0.90 7.66 0.31
C SER A 144 -1.40 8.78 -0.62
N LEU A 145 -1.25 8.56 -1.95
CA LEU A 145 -1.77 9.47 -2.97
C LEU A 145 -3.29 9.61 -2.91
N VAL A 146 -4.02 8.49 -2.74
CA VAL A 146 -5.50 8.50 -2.62
C VAL A 146 -5.93 9.21 -1.34
N ILE A 147 -5.28 8.96 -0.20
CA ILE A 147 -5.53 9.64 1.09
C ILE A 147 -5.30 11.15 0.94
N SER A 148 -4.22 11.58 0.28
CA SER A 148 -3.87 12.99 0.08
C SER A 148 -4.91 13.79 -0.73
N LYS A 149 -5.87 13.12 -1.38
CA LYS A 149 -6.98 13.79 -2.06
C LYS A 149 -8.11 14.18 -1.12
N GLU A 150 -8.13 13.65 0.10
CA GLU A 150 -9.15 13.97 1.10
C GLU A 150 -8.59 14.68 2.32
N TYR A 151 -7.35 14.38 2.71
CA TYR A 151 -6.76 14.79 3.99
C TYR A 151 -5.36 15.37 3.80
N GLU A 152 -5.05 16.38 4.62
CA GLU A 152 -3.72 16.98 4.74
C GLU A 152 -3.00 16.37 5.94
N PHE A 153 -2.49 15.14 5.80
CA PHE A 153 -1.69 14.52 6.86
C PHE A 153 -0.36 15.25 7.08
N ALA A 154 0.18 15.22 8.29
CA ALA A 154 1.44 15.88 8.62
C ALA A 154 2.62 15.21 7.92
N ASN A 155 2.77 13.89 8.09
CA ASN A 155 3.79 13.09 7.41
C ASN A 155 3.23 11.71 7.07
N TYR A 156 3.75 11.13 5.99
CA TYR A 156 3.48 9.75 5.58
C TYR A 156 4.81 9.01 5.45
N TYR A 157 5.00 7.98 6.28
CA TYR A 157 6.19 7.16 6.29
C TYR A 157 5.88 5.80 5.67
N ASP A 158 6.46 5.53 4.52
CA ASP A 158 6.43 4.23 3.86
C ASP A 158 7.60 3.38 4.35
N ILE A 159 7.29 2.24 4.97
CA ILE A 159 8.28 1.26 5.40
C ILE A 159 8.28 0.12 4.41
N ASP A 160 9.23 0.11 3.50
CA ASP A 160 9.31 -0.90 2.45
C ASP A 160 10.77 -1.32 2.17
N LEU A 161 10.95 -2.29 1.30
CA LEU A 161 12.26 -2.61 0.76
C LEU A 161 12.78 -1.43 -0.07
N TYR A 162 14.09 -1.37 -0.28
CA TYR A 162 14.72 -0.24 -0.96
C TYR A 162 14.14 0.03 -2.36
N GLU A 163 13.94 -1.02 -3.16
CA GLU A 163 13.52 -0.91 -4.55
C GLU A 163 12.06 -0.44 -4.71
N PRO A 164 11.08 -1.02 -4.02
CA PRO A 164 9.71 -0.49 -4.02
C PRO A 164 9.64 0.93 -3.45
N GLY A 165 10.37 1.20 -2.37
CA GLY A 165 10.44 2.52 -1.76
C GLY A 165 10.94 3.59 -2.73
N LYS A 166 11.97 3.29 -3.56
CA LYS A 166 12.43 4.21 -4.61
C LYS A 166 11.38 4.47 -5.69
N LEU A 167 10.63 3.43 -6.07
CA LEU A 167 9.50 3.61 -6.99
C LEU A 167 8.40 4.47 -6.36
N ALA A 168 8.06 4.24 -5.09
CA ALA A 168 7.06 5.01 -4.36
C ALA A 168 7.45 6.50 -4.26
N GLU A 169 8.71 6.79 -3.91
CA GLU A 169 9.26 8.15 -3.86
C GLU A 169 9.07 8.87 -5.21
N ARG A 170 9.50 8.24 -6.31
CA ARG A 170 9.31 8.77 -7.65
C ARG A 170 7.84 8.99 -8.00
N TYR A 171 6.99 8.00 -7.68
CA TYR A 171 5.59 8.02 -8.01
C TYR A 171 4.85 9.14 -7.29
N CYS A 172 4.99 9.24 -5.98
CA CYS A 172 4.36 10.29 -5.17
C CYS A 172 4.84 11.69 -5.58
N GLN A 173 6.13 11.84 -5.90
CA GLN A 173 6.69 13.09 -6.38
C GLN A 173 6.14 13.50 -7.76
N LYS A 174 6.04 12.55 -8.70
CA LYS A 174 5.51 12.83 -10.05
C LYS A 174 4.01 13.08 -10.06
N ALA A 175 3.24 12.27 -9.32
CA ALA A 175 1.79 12.32 -9.34
C ALA A 175 1.19 13.48 -8.53
N HIS A 176 1.85 13.92 -7.47
CA HIS A 176 1.28 14.95 -6.57
C HIS A 176 2.31 15.88 -5.90
N LYS A 177 3.59 15.77 -6.19
CA LYS A 177 4.66 16.56 -5.56
C LYS A 177 4.59 16.53 -4.02
N MET A 178 4.35 15.36 -3.45
CA MET A 178 4.23 15.17 -2.00
C MET A 178 5.59 15.42 -1.33
N SER A 179 5.72 16.49 -0.58
CA SER A 179 6.93 16.83 0.17
C SER A 179 7.02 16.19 1.55
N ASN A 180 5.89 15.69 2.05
CA ASN A 180 5.74 15.03 3.36
C ASN A 180 5.57 13.50 3.25
N PHE A 181 6.00 12.92 2.14
CA PHE A 181 6.10 11.47 1.93
C PHE A 181 7.56 11.03 2.09
N HIS A 182 7.81 10.14 3.02
CA HIS A 182 9.13 9.68 3.43
C HIS A 182 9.22 8.17 3.27
N VAL A 183 10.29 7.70 2.66
CA VAL A 183 10.55 6.26 2.52
C VAL A 183 11.65 5.85 3.49
N LEU A 184 11.40 4.81 4.26
CA LEU A 184 12.35 4.22 5.19
C LEU A 184 12.47 2.72 4.93
N THR A 185 13.68 2.21 4.95
CA THR A 185 13.88 0.75 4.96
C THR A 185 13.75 0.20 6.38
N PRO A 186 13.59 -1.13 6.56
CA PRO A 186 13.51 -1.73 7.89
C PRO A 186 14.72 -1.40 8.78
N GLU A 187 15.90 -1.17 8.20
CA GLU A 187 17.12 -0.79 8.93
C GLU A 187 17.08 0.66 9.44
N GLN A 188 16.20 1.48 8.88
CA GLN A 188 16.07 2.91 9.19
C GLN A 188 14.95 3.22 10.20
N LEU A 189 14.30 2.21 10.78
CA LEU A 189 13.19 2.38 11.73
C LEU A 189 13.54 3.25 12.95
N HIS A 190 14.82 3.37 13.32
CA HIS A 190 15.28 4.27 14.38
C HIS A 190 14.90 5.75 14.10
N GLN A 191 14.65 6.13 12.86
CA GLN A 191 14.19 7.47 12.50
C GLN A 191 12.77 7.77 12.99
N LEU A 192 11.99 6.74 13.34
CA LEU A 192 10.66 6.87 13.94
C LEU A 192 10.68 6.98 15.47
N ASP A 193 11.81 6.82 16.14
CA ASP A 193 11.88 6.70 17.61
C ASP A 193 11.29 7.91 18.36
N ASN A 194 11.38 9.11 17.76
CA ASN A 194 10.83 10.36 18.32
C ASN A 194 9.59 10.86 17.59
N ILE A 195 9.01 10.06 16.71
CA ILE A 195 7.81 10.40 15.97
C ILE A 195 6.59 9.82 16.71
N GLU A 196 5.61 10.67 16.99
CA GLU A 196 4.32 10.21 17.47
C GLU A 196 3.54 9.61 16.30
N ILE A 197 3.30 8.30 16.34
CA ILE A 197 2.59 7.59 15.26
C ILE A 197 1.09 7.63 15.56
N ASP A 198 0.35 8.41 14.75
CA ASP A 198 -1.10 8.54 14.93
C ASP A 198 -1.87 7.37 14.31
N LEU A 199 -1.38 6.83 13.19
CA LEU A 199 -2.00 5.71 12.48
C LEU A 199 -0.95 4.83 11.82
N VAL A 200 -1.06 3.52 12.02
CA VAL A 200 -0.32 2.54 11.22
C VAL A 200 -1.27 1.80 10.28
N ILE A 201 -0.86 1.62 9.04
CA ILE A 201 -1.59 0.90 8.00
C ILE A 201 -0.70 -0.23 7.48
N SER A 202 -1.28 -1.39 7.18
CA SER A 202 -0.65 -2.39 6.33
C SER A 202 -1.70 -3.17 5.55
N ASN A 203 -1.54 -3.20 4.24
CA ASN A 203 -2.40 -3.97 3.36
C ASN A 203 -1.64 -5.22 2.90
N TYR A 204 -1.75 -6.31 3.67
CA TYR A 204 -1.14 -7.62 3.52
C TYR A 204 0.35 -7.70 3.87
N ALA A 205 1.17 -6.70 3.57
CA ALA A 205 2.63 -6.76 3.65
C ALA A 205 3.14 -7.22 5.04
N PHE A 206 2.61 -6.67 6.14
CA PHE A 206 2.97 -7.10 7.50
C PHE A 206 2.77 -8.62 7.68
N SER A 207 1.67 -9.17 7.19
CA SER A 207 1.37 -10.60 7.33
C SER A 207 2.24 -11.52 6.46
N GLU A 208 2.94 -10.97 5.47
CA GLU A 208 3.84 -11.70 4.58
C GLU A 208 5.28 -11.74 5.11
N CYS A 209 5.63 -10.83 6.02
CA CYS A 209 6.95 -10.80 6.66
C CYS A 209 7.22 -12.08 7.46
N ASN A 210 8.49 -12.46 7.61
CA ASN A 210 8.89 -13.49 8.56
C ASN A 210 8.61 -13.03 10.01
N TYR A 211 8.64 -13.97 10.97
CA TYR A 211 8.25 -13.67 12.36
C TYR A 211 9.19 -12.68 13.04
N GLU A 212 10.49 -12.76 12.76
CA GLU A 212 11.48 -11.83 13.33
C GLU A 212 11.19 -10.39 12.87
N THR A 213 10.91 -10.19 11.60
CA THR A 213 10.53 -8.86 11.05
C THR A 213 9.20 -8.37 11.64
N GLN A 214 8.21 -9.27 11.79
CA GLN A 214 6.96 -8.91 12.45
C GLN A 214 7.17 -8.47 13.90
N ASP A 215 8.03 -9.16 14.65
CA ASP A 215 8.36 -8.79 16.04
C ASP A 215 8.97 -7.39 16.12
N VAL A 216 9.90 -7.08 15.22
CA VAL A 216 10.50 -5.74 15.12
C VAL A 216 9.42 -4.69 14.79
N TYR A 217 8.53 -4.94 13.83
CA TYR A 217 7.47 -4.00 13.49
C TYR A 217 6.46 -3.83 14.63
N ILE A 218 6.14 -4.90 15.36
CA ILE A 218 5.27 -4.80 16.54
C ILE A 218 5.92 -3.91 17.59
N GLU A 219 7.19 -4.16 17.93
CA GLU A 219 7.92 -3.38 18.93
C GLU A 219 8.10 -1.92 18.52
N LYS A 220 8.54 -1.68 17.29
CA LYS A 220 8.97 -0.34 16.86
C LYS A 220 7.85 0.54 16.30
N ILE A 221 6.78 -0.05 15.79
CA ILE A 221 5.70 0.66 15.10
C ILE A 221 4.36 0.42 15.76
N LEU A 222 3.85 -0.85 15.76
CA LEU A 222 2.47 -1.13 16.14
C LEU A 222 2.19 -0.76 17.61
N SER A 223 3.11 -1.09 18.53
CA SER A 223 2.97 -0.80 19.96
C SER A 223 2.98 0.70 20.29
N LYS A 224 3.53 1.53 19.40
CA LYS A 224 3.62 2.97 19.56
C LYS A 224 2.48 3.71 18.85
N ALA A 225 1.75 3.03 17.95
CA ALA A 225 0.71 3.65 17.14
C ALA A 225 -0.60 3.78 17.92
N LYS A 226 -1.17 4.99 17.95
CA LYS A 226 -2.48 5.25 18.58
C LYS A 226 -3.61 4.48 17.92
N ARG A 227 -3.52 4.28 16.59
CA ARG A 227 -4.52 3.63 15.76
C ARG A 227 -3.87 2.66 14.77
N GLY A 228 -4.59 1.64 14.38
CA GLY A 228 -4.09 0.71 13.37
C GLY A 228 -5.17 0.09 12.49
N TYR A 229 -4.76 -0.18 11.27
CA TYR A 229 -5.54 -0.87 10.24
C TYR A 229 -4.65 -1.86 9.50
N ILE A 230 -4.82 -3.15 9.77
CA ILE A 230 -4.00 -4.20 9.17
C ILE A 230 -4.89 -5.22 8.46
N THR A 231 -4.86 -5.23 7.12
CA THR A 231 -5.43 -6.33 6.33
C THR A 231 -4.47 -7.50 6.34
N HIS A 232 -4.95 -8.66 6.80
CA HIS A 232 -4.12 -9.84 6.99
C HIS A 232 -4.41 -10.90 5.91
N ASN A 233 -3.38 -11.63 5.48
CA ASN A 233 -3.53 -12.81 4.62
C ASN A 233 -4.25 -13.95 5.36
N ASN A 234 -4.83 -14.91 4.59
CA ASN A 234 -5.66 -15.98 5.13
C ASN A 234 -4.88 -17.15 5.77
N SER A 235 -3.64 -16.95 6.24
CA SER A 235 -2.94 -17.95 7.04
C SER A 235 -3.46 -17.92 8.47
N GLU A 236 -4.13 -19.00 8.90
CA GLU A 236 -4.71 -19.08 10.25
C GLU A 236 -3.65 -18.98 11.35
N GLU A 237 -2.53 -19.66 11.19
CA GLU A 237 -1.40 -19.59 12.13
C GLU A 237 -0.90 -18.17 12.30
N ARG A 238 -0.55 -17.50 11.19
CA ARG A 238 -0.05 -16.11 11.19
C ARG A 238 -1.08 -15.13 11.76
N ARG A 239 -2.35 -15.31 11.41
CA ARG A 239 -3.47 -14.51 11.92
C ARG A 239 -3.61 -14.64 13.44
N ASN A 240 -3.59 -15.86 13.96
CA ASN A 240 -3.71 -16.11 15.39
C ASN A 240 -2.52 -15.55 16.16
N ARG A 241 -1.30 -15.66 15.60
CA ARG A 241 -0.10 -15.04 16.17
C ARG A 241 -0.24 -13.52 16.22
N THR A 242 -0.55 -12.87 15.10
CA THR A 242 -0.74 -11.41 15.09
C THR A 242 -1.80 -10.98 16.09
N LYS A 243 -2.97 -11.66 16.09
CA LYS A 243 -4.04 -11.37 17.03
C LYS A 243 -3.56 -11.45 18.49
N SER A 244 -2.81 -12.50 18.88
CA SER A 244 -2.34 -12.66 20.26
C SER A 244 -1.40 -11.54 20.71
N MET A 245 -0.73 -10.87 19.78
CA MET A 245 0.22 -9.79 20.09
C MET A 245 -0.43 -8.41 20.20
N ILE A 246 -1.57 -8.19 19.55
CA ILE A 246 -2.21 -6.87 19.47
C ILE A 246 -3.62 -6.82 20.07
N GLN A 247 -4.18 -7.94 20.53
CA GLN A 247 -5.55 -8.02 21.05
C GLN A 247 -5.80 -7.15 22.29
N ASP A 248 -4.75 -6.80 23.03
CA ASP A 248 -4.84 -5.96 24.23
C ASP A 248 -4.73 -4.45 23.92
N TYR A 249 -4.60 -4.09 22.65
CA TYR A 249 -4.59 -2.68 22.25
C TYR A 249 -6.00 -2.09 22.39
N SER A 250 -6.06 -0.79 22.70
CA SER A 250 -7.31 -0.08 22.98
C SER A 250 -8.31 -0.22 21.82
N ASN A 251 -9.53 -0.65 22.12
CA ASN A 251 -10.61 -0.82 21.13
C ASN A 251 -10.25 -1.77 19.98
N PHE A 252 -9.48 -2.84 20.29
CA PHE A 252 -9.14 -3.85 19.30
C PHE A 252 -10.41 -4.52 18.74
N LYS A 253 -10.49 -4.56 17.40
CA LYS A 253 -11.59 -5.23 16.67
C LYS A 253 -11.03 -6.06 15.51
N VAL A 254 -11.76 -7.09 15.15
CA VAL A 254 -11.49 -7.89 13.95
C VAL A 254 -12.71 -7.81 13.05
N PHE A 255 -12.50 -7.40 11.81
CA PHE A 255 -13.53 -7.39 10.79
C PHE A 255 -13.20 -8.45 9.75
N ASP A 256 -14.19 -9.23 9.33
CA ASP A 256 -14.06 -10.07 8.15
C ASP A 256 -14.16 -9.17 6.90
N HIS A 257 -13.21 -9.33 6.00
CA HIS A 257 -13.28 -8.67 4.70
C HIS A 257 -14.22 -9.48 3.79
N ASP A 258 -15.54 -9.24 3.91
CA ASP A 258 -16.58 -10.05 3.25
C ASP A 258 -16.56 -10.00 1.72
N LEU A 259 -15.84 -9.03 1.13
CA LEU A 259 -15.79 -8.84 -0.32
C LEU A 259 -14.85 -9.83 -1.03
N CYS A 260 -13.96 -10.50 -0.30
CA CYS A 260 -13.08 -11.52 -0.86
C CYS A 260 -13.65 -12.91 -0.61
N LYS A 261 -13.68 -13.78 -1.65
CA LYS A 261 -14.01 -15.21 -1.49
C LYS A 261 -13.11 -15.95 -0.47
N LYS A 262 -11.91 -15.41 -0.24
CA LYS A 262 -11.01 -15.79 0.84
C LYS A 262 -11.18 -14.74 1.95
N LYS A 263 -11.59 -15.17 3.13
CA LYS A 263 -11.72 -14.29 4.29
C LYS A 263 -10.36 -13.74 4.68
N HIS A 264 -10.12 -12.47 4.37
CA HIS A 264 -8.93 -11.73 4.79
C HIS A 264 -9.34 -10.83 5.96
N PRO A 265 -9.03 -11.16 7.23
CA PRO A 265 -9.44 -10.33 8.34
C PRO A 265 -8.70 -9.00 8.33
N ILE A 266 -9.40 -7.97 8.80
CA ILE A 266 -8.83 -6.66 9.08
C ILE A 266 -8.77 -6.51 10.59
N PHE A 267 -7.57 -6.28 11.11
CA PHE A 267 -7.33 -5.96 12.51
C PHE A 267 -7.27 -4.45 12.67
N THR A 268 -8.02 -3.92 13.64
CA THR A 268 -8.01 -2.49 13.94
C THR A 268 -7.95 -2.23 15.44
N TRP A 269 -7.41 -1.08 15.82
CA TRP A 269 -7.46 -0.58 17.19
C TRP A 269 -7.50 0.95 17.19
N GLY A 270 -7.86 1.54 18.35
CA GLY A 270 -7.93 2.98 18.51
C GLY A 270 -9.03 3.65 17.68
N SER A 271 -10.08 2.92 17.26
CA SER A 271 -11.22 3.52 16.57
C SER A 271 -11.96 4.52 17.48
N VAL A 272 -12.50 5.60 16.87
CA VAL A 272 -13.47 6.47 17.55
C VAL A 272 -14.77 5.68 17.77
N GLU A 273 -15.42 5.88 18.90
CA GLU A 273 -16.71 5.25 19.21
C GLU A 273 -17.84 5.80 18.32
#